data_2bdeb6b2fed669fee66b3ad724ae5e07
#
_entry.id   2bdeb6b2fed669fee66b3ad724ae5e07
#
_cell.length_a   1.000
_cell.length_b   1.000
_cell.length_c   1.000
_cell.angle_alpha   90.00
_cell.angle_beta   90.00
_cell.angle_gamma   90.00
#
_symmetry.space_group_name_H-M   'P 1'
#
loop_
_entity.id
_entity.type
_entity.pdbx_description
1 polymer ?
#
loop_
_entity_poly.entity_id
_entity_poly.type
_entity_poly.pdbx_seq_one_letter_code
_entity_poly.pdbx_strand_id
1 'polypeptide(L)'
;MRMSNPSTVFEYSKTLCPNCNANYDNKNDNSNIINDPETGENICGICGLVLSIEKSQELGPEWRTFNTEQSTNRIRIGMPTSLARHDMGLSTIIGRSDRDYSGNAIDTSVKSTIDRLRILDYRTQLHSSTDRSLKKAFSELDILRDKLTLPESVVEKTAYIYRKAQQRRMIRGRTVSAMLAAATYIACREIKVGKTLKDIAEGSNVKPKTLSQCYRTLLTELDIKAPLLDPMRCVAKVASRMQLNEKITRQAMVIMHNAMKSEASAGKNPMGLAAAVLYISFHNNDIGNNINKKNDDIDDKRTQSSFAQASGITDVTLRNTVRCLKNQLLLLN
;
A
#
# COMPACT_ATOMS: atom_id res chain seq x y z
N MET A 1 -38.79 20.06 26.77
CA MET A 1 -39.22 18.65 26.75
C MET A 1 -37.97 17.79 26.82
N ARG A 2 -37.69 17.22 27.98
CA ARG A 2 -36.57 16.28 28.18
C ARG A 2 -37.08 14.90 27.83
N MET A 3 -36.52 14.27 26.81
CA MET A 3 -36.73 12.85 26.53
C MET A 3 -35.73 12.05 27.38
N SER A 4 -36.26 11.37 28.37
CA SER A 4 -35.56 10.39 29.21
C SER A 4 -35.35 9.11 28.41
N ASN A 5 -34.07 8.75 28.20
CA ASN A 5 -33.70 7.43 27.73
C ASN A 5 -33.86 6.40 28.86
N PRO A 6 -34.59 5.32 28.68
CA PRO A 6 -34.54 4.20 29.60
C PRO A 6 -33.40 3.26 29.24
N SER A 7 -32.24 3.49 29.79
CA SER A 7 -31.21 2.45 29.89
C SER A 7 -31.50 1.61 31.12
N THR A 8 -32.41 0.65 31.02
CA THR A 8 -32.54 -0.43 32.01
C THR A 8 -31.34 -1.39 31.87
N VAL A 9 -30.30 -1.07 32.61
CA VAL A 9 -29.28 -2.05 32.97
C VAL A 9 -29.96 -3.01 33.93
N PHE A 10 -30.27 -4.21 33.47
CA PHE A 10 -30.70 -5.32 34.37
C PHE A 10 -29.44 -5.83 35.08
N GLU A 11 -29.17 -5.25 36.26
CA GLU A 11 -28.31 -5.87 37.26
C GLU A 11 -29.04 -7.11 37.81
N TYR A 12 -28.73 -8.29 37.27
CA TYR A 12 -29.17 -9.55 37.89
C TYR A 12 -28.17 -9.96 38.99
N SER A 13 -28.34 -9.37 40.18
CA SER A 13 -27.85 -9.94 41.44
C SER A 13 -28.81 -11.02 41.93
N LYS A 14 -28.99 -12.12 41.18
CA LYS A 14 -29.79 -13.25 41.65
C LYS A 14 -29.00 -14.53 41.48
N THR A 15 -28.68 -15.11 42.65
CA THR A 15 -28.07 -16.40 42.85
C THR A 15 -29.01 -17.60 42.55
N LEU A 16 -30.11 -17.39 41.81
CA LEU A 16 -31.17 -18.38 41.56
C LEU A 16 -31.57 -18.41 40.09
N CYS A 17 -31.67 -19.62 39.51
CA CYS A 17 -32.20 -19.80 38.15
C CYS A 17 -33.72 -19.49 38.18
N PRO A 18 -34.25 -18.65 37.26
CA PRO A 18 -35.66 -18.28 37.26
C PRO A 18 -36.60 -19.43 36.88
N ASN A 19 -36.08 -20.49 36.23
CA ASN A 19 -36.89 -21.64 35.78
C ASN A 19 -36.92 -22.81 36.76
N CYS A 20 -35.78 -23.18 37.35
CA CYS A 20 -35.70 -24.35 38.24
C CYS A 20 -35.37 -23.97 39.69
N ASN A 21 -35.27 -22.70 40.05
CA ASN A 21 -34.92 -22.19 41.38
C ASN A 21 -33.65 -22.74 42.00
N ALA A 22 -32.74 -23.26 41.16
CA ALA A 22 -31.43 -23.75 41.61
C ALA A 22 -30.57 -22.59 42.11
N ASN A 23 -29.94 -22.76 43.28
CA ASN A 23 -29.02 -21.76 43.86
C ASN A 23 -27.66 -21.87 43.20
N TYR A 24 -27.04 -20.71 42.92
CA TYR A 24 -25.71 -20.56 42.36
C TYR A 24 -24.74 -19.98 43.39
N ASP A 25 -24.40 -20.73 44.40
CA ASP A 25 -23.42 -20.27 45.38
C ASP A 25 -21.98 -20.53 44.85
N ASN A 26 -21.28 -19.43 44.57
CA ASN A 26 -19.90 -19.38 44.05
C ASN A 26 -18.83 -19.92 45.02
N LYS A 27 -19.18 -20.65 46.09
CA LYS A 27 -18.21 -21.03 47.12
C LYS A 27 -17.90 -22.55 47.21
N ASN A 28 -18.59 -23.36 46.44
CA ASN A 28 -18.29 -24.82 46.41
C ASN A 28 -18.26 -25.28 44.94
N ASP A 29 -17.36 -26.20 44.62
CA ASP A 29 -17.04 -26.77 43.31
C ASP A 29 -18.20 -27.47 42.56
N ASN A 30 -19.45 -27.28 42.96
CA ASN A 30 -20.66 -27.75 42.31
C ASN A 30 -21.53 -26.60 41.78
N SER A 31 -20.93 -25.63 41.14
CA SER A 31 -21.70 -24.63 40.40
C SER A 31 -22.37 -25.29 39.20
N ASN A 32 -23.71 -25.47 39.28
CA ASN A 32 -24.55 -26.01 38.20
C ASN A 32 -24.66 -25.01 37.02
N ILE A 33 -23.65 -24.16 36.79
CA ILE A 33 -23.55 -23.29 35.65
C ILE A 33 -22.46 -23.84 34.74
N ILE A 34 -22.84 -24.10 33.51
CA ILE A 34 -21.90 -24.46 32.43
C ILE A 34 -21.60 -23.17 31.66
N ASN A 35 -20.33 -22.78 31.64
CA ASN A 35 -19.85 -21.66 30.81
C ASN A 35 -19.31 -22.24 29.49
N ASP A 36 -19.91 -21.86 28.38
CA ASP A 36 -19.43 -22.20 27.06
C ASP A 36 -18.43 -21.14 26.57
N PRO A 37 -17.13 -21.48 26.44
CA PRO A 37 -16.11 -20.50 26.03
C PRO A 37 -16.23 -20.10 24.56
N GLU A 38 -16.96 -20.85 23.71
CA GLU A 38 -17.11 -20.52 22.28
C GLU A 38 -18.24 -19.50 22.06
N THR A 39 -19.35 -19.65 22.75
CA THR A 39 -20.53 -18.77 22.61
C THR A 39 -20.57 -17.67 23.67
N GLY A 40 -19.81 -17.80 24.76
CA GLY A 40 -19.84 -16.89 25.92
C GLY A 40 -21.16 -16.97 26.70
N GLU A 41 -21.88 -18.08 26.56
CA GLU A 41 -23.16 -18.30 27.25
C GLU A 41 -22.96 -19.00 28.60
N ASN A 42 -23.61 -18.47 29.64
CA ASN A 42 -23.73 -19.14 30.93
C ASN A 42 -25.04 -19.89 30.98
N ILE A 43 -24.99 -21.20 30.95
CA ILE A 43 -26.14 -22.08 30.84
C ILE A 43 -26.38 -22.78 32.19
N CYS A 44 -27.64 -22.85 32.62
CA CYS A 44 -28.01 -23.63 33.79
C CYS A 44 -27.87 -25.14 33.48
N GLY A 45 -26.99 -25.85 34.18
CA GLY A 45 -26.75 -27.28 33.97
C GLY A 45 -27.92 -28.20 34.35
N ILE A 46 -28.98 -27.69 35.04
CA ILE A 46 -30.16 -28.49 35.44
C ILE A 46 -31.28 -28.37 34.41
N CYS A 47 -31.60 -27.16 33.96
CA CYS A 47 -32.74 -26.91 33.08
C CYS A 47 -32.36 -26.42 31.67
N GLY A 48 -31.07 -26.20 31.38
CA GLY A 48 -30.59 -25.73 30.09
C GLY A 48 -30.92 -24.27 29.73
N LEU A 49 -31.45 -23.48 30.71
CA LEU A 49 -31.77 -22.09 30.47
C LEU A 49 -30.49 -21.24 30.36
N VAL A 50 -30.36 -20.42 29.30
CA VAL A 50 -29.27 -19.43 29.17
C VAL A 50 -29.54 -18.29 30.16
N LEU A 51 -28.65 -18.12 31.13
CA LEU A 51 -28.79 -17.17 32.22
C LEU A 51 -28.24 -15.78 31.84
N SER A 52 -27.07 -15.77 31.24
CA SER A 52 -26.43 -14.58 30.74
C SER A 52 -25.55 -14.92 29.53
N ILE A 53 -25.47 -14.01 28.62
CA ILE A 53 -24.50 -14.06 27.54
C ILE A 53 -23.40 -13.08 27.96
N GLU A 54 -22.26 -13.61 28.42
CA GLU A 54 -21.08 -12.77 28.55
C GLU A 54 -20.67 -12.42 27.12
N LYS A 55 -20.83 -11.15 26.76
CA LYS A 55 -20.36 -10.68 25.46
C LYS A 55 -18.90 -11.07 25.38
N SER A 56 -18.60 -12.06 24.53
CA SER A 56 -17.22 -12.41 24.19
C SER A 56 -16.52 -11.07 23.92
N GLN A 57 -15.36 -10.84 24.55
CA GLN A 57 -14.61 -9.62 24.31
C GLN A 57 -14.46 -9.47 22.81
N GLU A 58 -15.16 -8.51 22.22
CA GLU A 58 -15.03 -8.22 20.81
C GLU A 58 -13.58 -7.86 20.59
N LEU A 59 -12.80 -8.77 20.02
CA LEU A 59 -11.40 -8.55 19.62
C LEU A 59 -11.28 -7.53 18.49
N GLY A 60 -12.41 -7.03 18.00
CA GLY A 60 -12.49 -5.97 17.00
C GLY A 60 -12.42 -4.56 17.62
N PRO A 61 -12.15 -3.54 16.82
CA PRO A 61 -12.18 -2.16 17.27
C PRO A 61 -13.60 -1.82 17.76
N GLU A 62 -13.74 -1.33 18.99
CA GLU A 62 -15.02 -0.98 19.64
C GLU A 62 -15.86 0.03 18.84
N TRP A 63 -15.23 0.75 17.92
CA TRP A 63 -15.86 1.80 17.12
C TRP A 63 -15.76 1.46 15.64
N ARG A 64 -16.91 1.33 15.00
CA ARG A 64 -16.99 1.31 13.53
C ARG A 64 -16.79 2.74 13.03
N THR A 65 -15.66 2.97 12.38
CA THR A 65 -15.34 4.24 11.72
C THR A 65 -15.35 4.05 10.23
N PHE A 66 -16.11 4.87 9.51
CA PHE A 66 -16.18 4.82 8.06
C PHE A 66 -15.12 5.72 7.39
N ASN A 67 -14.57 6.68 8.14
CA ASN A 67 -13.57 7.63 7.68
C ASN A 67 -12.20 7.33 8.29
N THR A 68 -11.16 7.31 7.47
CA THR A 68 -9.78 7.03 7.88
C THR A 68 -9.27 8.00 8.96
N GLU A 69 -9.66 9.28 8.90
CA GLU A 69 -9.28 10.29 9.90
C GLU A 69 -9.91 10.05 11.28
N GLN A 70 -11.15 9.57 11.32
CA GLN A 70 -11.82 9.24 12.57
C GLN A 70 -11.30 7.94 13.18
N SER A 71 -10.85 6.98 12.36
CA SER A 71 -10.30 5.72 12.83
C SER A 71 -9.01 5.93 13.63
N THR A 72 -8.13 6.82 13.20
CA THR A 72 -6.87 7.09 13.89
C THR A 72 -7.05 7.76 15.25
N ASN A 73 -8.12 8.55 15.42
CA ASN A 73 -8.40 9.26 16.67
C ASN A 73 -9.19 8.44 17.71
N ARG A 74 -9.85 7.35 17.29
CA ARG A 74 -10.74 6.55 18.13
C ARG A 74 -10.29 5.11 18.35
N ILE A 75 -9.19 4.69 17.73
CA ILE A 75 -8.61 3.36 17.93
C ILE A 75 -8.02 3.28 19.35
N ARG A 76 -8.65 2.50 20.21
CA ARG A 76 -8.11 2.14 21.54
C ARG A 76 -7.08 1.04 21.47
N ILE A 77 -7.13 0.23 20.44
CA ILE A 77 -6.16 -0.81 20.14
C ILE A 77 -4.99 -0.12 19.43
N GLY A 78 -3.77 -0.47 19.78
CA GLY A 78 -2.57 0.09 19.17
C GLY A 78 -2.61 0.02 17.63
N MET A 79 -1.72 0.74 16.98
CA MET A 79 -1.64 0.74 15.52
C MET A 79 -1.38 -0.66 14.97
N PRO A 80 -1.91 -1.01 13.78
CA PRO A 80 -1.67 -2.31 13.16
C PRO A 80 -0.18 -2.57 12.99
N THR A 81 0.22 -3.84 13.14
CA THR A 81 1.60 -4.25 12.92
C THR A 81 2.01 -4.01 11.46
N SER A 82 3.11 -3.32 11.24
CA SER A 82 3.63 -3.01 9.92
C SER A 82 5.15 -3.07 9.89
N LEU A 83 5.72 -3.70 8.87
CA LEU A 83 7.17 -3.73 8.65
C LEU A 83 7.75 -2.35 8.30
N ALA A 84 6.92 -1.43 7.82
CA ALA A 84 7.29 -0.06 7.49
C ALA A 84 7.51 0.82 8.73
N ARG A 85 7.27 0.30 9.93
CA ARG A 85 7.59 0.98 11.20
C ARG A 85 8.87 0.44 11.80
N HIS A 86 9.67 1.29 12.43
CA HIS A 86 10.94 0.88 13.03
C HIS A 86 10.78 -0.22 14.09
N ASP A 87 9.70 -0.16 14.87
CA ASP A 87 9.31 -1.06 15.96
C ASP A 87 8.26 -2.11 15.56
N MET A 88 7.89 -2.20 14.27
CA MET A 88 6.80 -3.03 13.72
C MET A 88 5.40 -2.71 14.29
N GLY A 89 5.23 -1.54 14.93
CA GLY A 89 3.97 -1.16 15.56
C GLY A 89 3.77 -1.72 16.97
N LEU A 90 4.82 -2.23 17.61
CA LEU A 90 4.74 -2.82 18.96
C LEU A 90 4.73 -1.76 20.06
N SER A 91 5.30 -0.56 19.84
CA SER A 91 5.30 0.51 20.82
C SER A 91 4.01 1.32 20.76
N THR A 92 3.53 1.69 21.94
CA THR A 92 2.43 2.65 22.08
C THR A 92 2.96 4.08 21.96
N ILE A 93 2.16 4.97 21.41
CA ILE A 93 2.51 6.39 21.22
C ILE A 93 1.52 7.24 22.02
N ILE A 94 2.03 8.15 22.83
CA ILE A 94 1.19 9.14 23.50
C ILE A 94 0.66 10.11 22.44
N GLY A 95 -0.67 10.16 22.28
CA GLY A 95 -1.35 11.00 21.28
C GLY A 95 -0.98 12.48 21.41
N ARG A 96 -0.97 13.19 20.29
CA ARG A 96 -0.69 14.65 20.27
C ARG A 96 -1.90 15.50 20.61
N SER A 97 -3.08 14.91 20.64
CA SER A 97 -4.30 15.64 20.99
C SER A 97 -4.30 16.00 22.48
N ASP A 98 -4.55 17.27 22.78
CA ASP A 98 -4.72 17.75 24.18
C ASP A 98 -6.15 17.52 24.65
N ARG A 99 -6.71 16.36 24.32
CA ARG A 99 -8.07 15.96 24.70
C ARG A 99 -8.04 14.59 25.35
N ASP A 100 -8.86 14.44 26.39
CA ASP A 100 -9.10 13.16 27.03
C ASP A 100 -9.92 12.23 26.12
N TYR A 101 -10.01 10.96 26.48
CA TYR A 101 -10.82 9.96 25.80
C TYR A 101 -12.28 10.42 25.56
N SER A 102 -12.85 11.11 26.54
CA SER A 102 -14.22 11.68 26.44
C SER A 102 -14.34 12.91 25.52
N GLY A 103 -13.22 13.36 24.91
CA GLY A 103 -13.19 14.54 24.03
C GLY A 103 -13.04 15.86 24.77
N ASN A 104 -12.96 15.87 26.13
CA ASN A 104 -12.76 17.06 26.94
C ASN A 104 -11.32 17.57 26.82
N ALA A 105 -11.14 18.89 26.89
CA ALA A 105 -9.81 19.49 26.92
C ALA A 105 -9.10 19.12 28.23
N ILE A 106 -7.80 18.77 28.12
CA ILE A 106 -6.96 18.44 29.27
C ILE A 106 -6.63 19.73 30.03
N ASP A 107 -6.70 19.68 31.35
CA ASP A 107 -6.35 20.81 32.22
C ASP A 107 -4.91 21.28 32.00
N THR A 108 -4.69 22.58 32.11
CA THR A 108 -3.39 23.23 31.87
C THR A 108 -2.27 22.71 32.77
N SER A 109 -2.60 22.34 34.01
CA SER A 109 -1.64 21.75 34.97
C SER A 109 -1.15 20.37 34.50
N VAL A 110 -2.03 19.54 33.96
CA VAL A 110 -1.75 18.19 33.47
C VAL A 110 -1.06 18.23 32.11
N LYS A 111 -1.37 19.25 31.27
CA LYS A 111 -0.80 19.40 29.92
C LYS A 111 0.74 19.43 29.95
N SER A 112 1.36 20.20 30.86
CA SER A 112 2.82 20.28 30.97
C SER A 112 3.45 18.92 31.31
N THR A 113 2.77 18.14 32.15
CA THR A 113 3.21 16.78 32.51
C THR A 113 3.11 15.83 31.31
N ILE A 114 2.03 15.90 30.53
CA ILE A 114 1.82 15.09 29.32
C ILE A 114 2.88 15.44 28.26
N ASP A 115 3.17 16.73 28.05
CA ASP A 115 4.21 17.14 27.10
C ASP A 115 5.60 16.60 27.50
N ARG A 116 5.92 16.61 28.81
CA ARG A 116 7.12 15.97 29.32
C ARG A 116 7.13 14.47 29.09
N LEU A 117 6.00 13.78 29.30
CA LEU A 117 5.87 12.35 29.03
C LEU A 117 6.01 12.03 27.54
N ARG A 118 5.47 12.84 26.64
CA ARG A 118 5.66 12.72 25.18
C ARG A 118 7.14 12.79 24.77
N ILE A 119 7.89 13.72 25.37
CA ILE A 119 9.32 13.87 25.11
C ILE A 119 10.09 12.64 25.63
N LEU A 120 9.75 12.16 26.80
CA LEU A 120 10.38 10.97 27.38
C LEU A 120 10.07 9.72 26.56
N ASP A 121 8.80 9.53 26.18
CA ASP A 121 8.37 8.43 25.31
C ASP A 121 9.13 8.44 23.99
N TYR A 122 9.23 9.59 23.32
CA TYR A 122 10.01 9.73 22.09
C TYR A 122 11.49 9.35 22.28
N ARG A 123 12.09 9.71 23.40
CA ARG A 123 13.51 9.38 23.72
C ARG A 123 13.69 7.90 24.01
N THR A 124 12.75 7.28 24.70
CA THR A 124 12.83 5.86 25.08
C THR A 124 12.59 4.92 23.88
N GLN A 125 11.80 5.33 22.91
CA GLN A 125 11.54 4.53 21.68
C GLN A 125 12.79 4.32 20.82
N LEU A 126 13.82 5.15 20.92
CA LEU A 126 14.99 5.18 20.02
C LEU A 126 16.28 4.82 20.73
N HIS A 127 16.37 3.61 21.30
CA HIS A 127 17.58 3.19 22.04
C HIS A 127 18.78 2.94 21.14
N SER A 128 18.61 2.23 20.03
CA SER A 128 19.72 1.83 19.18
C SER A 128 19.98 2.82 18.01
N SER A 129 21.22 2.87 17.55
CA SER A 129 21.55 3.64 16.34
C SER A 129 20.88 3.04 15.08
N THR A 130 20.61 1.73 15.11
CA THR A 130 19.91 1.01 14.06
C THR A 130 18.45 1.44 13.96
N ASP A 131 17.75 1.60 15.10
CA ASP A 131 16.34 2.01 15.12
C ASP A 131 16.18 3.46 14.67
N ARG A 132 17.12 4.33 15.08
CA ARG A 132 17.17 5.72 14.58
C ARG A 132 17.33 5.77 13.06
N SER A 133 18.20 4.93 12.52
CA SER A 133 18.41 4.82 11.07
C SER A 133 17.17 4.27 10.35
N LEU A 134 16.51 3.25 10.92
CA LEU A 134 15.24 2.70 10.39
C LEU A 134 14.12 3.74 10.42
N LYS A 135 13.95 4.46 11.52
CA LYS A 135 12.92 5.50 11.62
C LYS A 135 13.10 6.57 10.56
N LYS A 136 14.36 7.02 10.33
CA LYS A 136 14.66 7.97 9.26
C LYS A 136 14.35 7.40 7.88
N ALA A 137 14.78 6.15 7.61
CA ALA A 137 14.53 5.50 6.33
C ALA A 137 13.03 5.33 6.05
N PHE A 138 12.25 4.91 7.04
CA PHE A 138 10.81 4.72 6.84
C PHE A 138 10.04 6.03 6.74
N SER A 139 10.49 7.10 7.39
CA SER A 139 9.96 8.44 7.14
C SER A 139 10.20 8.89 5.68
N GLU A 140 11.38 8.60 5.12
CA GLU A 140 11.65 8.84 3.69
C GLU A 140 10.78 7.93 2.79
N LEU A 141 10.48 6.70 3.23
CA LEU A 141 9.59 5.78 2.51
C LEU A 141 8.15 6.31 2.45
N ASP A 142 7.64 6.87 3.54
CA ASP A 142 6.30 7.47 3.57
C ASP A 142 6.21 8.64 2.58
N ILE A 143 7.23 9.51 2.54
CA ILE A 143 7.31 10.60 1.56
C ILE A 143 7.32 10.05 0.12
N LEU A 144 8.06 8.97 -0.13
CA LEU A 144 8.07 8.31 -1.45
C LEU A 144 6.72 7.68 -1.81
N ARG A 145 6.05 7.06 -0.83
CA ARG A 145 4.71 6.51 -0.99
C ARG A 145 3.74 7.57 -1.48
N ASP A 146 3.73 8.73 -0.83
CA ASP A 146 2.81 9.82 -1.15
C ASP A 146 3.14 10.44 -2.52
N LYS A 147 4.42 10.69 -2.83
CA LYS A 147 4.85 11.23 -4.13
C LYS A 147 4.55 10.29 -5.31
N LEU A 148 4.77 9.00 -5.14
CA LEU A 148 4.63 8.00 -6.20
C LEU A 148 3.27 7.29 -6.16
N THR A 149 2.39 7.61 -5.19
CA THR A 149 1.11 6.93 -4.97
C THR A 149 1.27 5.40 -4.94
N LEU A 150 2.17 4.92 -4.05
CA LEU A 150 2.46 3.49 -3.96
C LEU A 150 1.41 2.78 -3.11
N PRO A 151 0.96 1.57 -3.52
CA PRO A 151 0.10 0.75 -2.69
C PRO A 151 0.82 0.24 -1.45
N GLU A 152 0.09 -0.02 -0.38
CA GLU A 152 0.63 -0.46 0.91
C GLU A 152 1.44 -1.75 0.79
N SER A 153 1.03 -2.67 -0.07
CA SER A 153 1.76 -3.91 -0.36
C SER A 153 3.20 -3.67 -0.83
N VAL A 154 3.44 -2.61 -1.65
CA VAL A 154 4.78 -2.20 -2.08
C VAL A 154 5.57 -1.63 -0.92
N VAL A 155 4.93 -0.83 -0.06
CA VAL A 155 5.57 -0.23 1.12
C VAL A 155 6.07 -1.32 2.08
N GLU A 156 5.21 -2.28 2.42
CA GLU A 156 5.54 -3.44 3.25
C GLU A 156 6.70 -4.27 2.68
N LYS A 157 6.63 -4.57 1.38
CA LYS A 157 7.70 -5.32 0.71
C LYS A 157 9.01 -4.54 0.67
N THR A 158 8.95 -3.24 0.44
CA THR A 158 10.12 -2.35 0.47
C THR A 158 10.77 -2.36 1.86
N ALA A 159 9.96 -2.24 2.90
CA ALA A 159 10.43 -2.28 4.28
C ALA A 159 11.10 -3.62 4.61
N TYR A 160 10.53 -4.73 4.16
CA TYR A 160 11.12 -6.06 4.30
C TYR A 160 12.52 -6.15 3.65
N ILE A 161 12.62 -5.73 2.38
CA ILE A 161 13.89 -5.75 1.64
C ILE A 161 14.92 -4.86 2.32
N TYR A 162 14.53 -3.66 2.75
CA TYR A 162 15.41 -2.71 3.40
C TYR A 162 15.92 -3.22 4.76
N ARG A 163 15.06 -3.84 5.59
CA ARG A 163 15.46 -4.49 6.85
C ARG A 163 16.47 -5.61 6.62
N LYS A 164 16.23 -6.45 5.62
CA LYS A 164 17.16 -7.52 5.23
C LYS A 164 18.51 -6.98 4.77
N ALA A 165 18.51 -5.89 4.00
CA ALA A 165 19.75 -5.20 3.59
C ALA A 165 20.50 -4.59 4.78
N GLN A 166 19.75 -4.05 5.77
CA GLN A 166 20.35 -3.51 6.99
C GLN A 166 20.98 -4.60 7.87
N GLN A 167 20.32 -5.73 8.04
CA GLN A 167 20.86 -6.89 8.77
C GLN A 167 22.18 -7.38 8.16
N ARG A 168 22.29 -7.38 6.82
CA ARG A 168 23.53 -7.72 6.10
C ARG A 168 24.52 -6.55 6.02
N ARG A 169 24.28 -5.44 6.72
CA ARG A 169 25.15 -4.26 6.77
C ARG A 169 25.47 -3.63 5.40
N MET A 170 24.63 -3.83 4.41
CA MET A 170 24.83 -3.34 3.03
C MET A 170 24.67 -1.83 2.87
N ILE A 171 24.08 -1.16 3.86
CA ILE A 171 23.81 0.28 3.85
C ILE A 171 25.09 1.08 4.10
N ARG A 172 26.12 0.49 4.69
CA ARG A 172 27.38 1.19 4.99
C ARG A 172 28.04 1.69 3.69
N GLY A 173 28.44 2.96 3.71
CA GLY A 173 29.08 3.62 2.56
C GLY A 173 28.10 4.03 1.44
N ARG A 174 26.77 3.86 1.64
CA ARG A 174 25.76 4.27 0.67
C ARG A 174 24.73 5.21 1.31
N THR A 175 24.08 6.03 0.50
CA THR A 175 23.01 6.91 0.99
C THR A 175 21.75 6.09 1.30
N VAL A 176 21.09 6.42 2.40
CA VAL A 176 19.85 5.77 2.83
C VAL A 176 18.79 5.88 1.74
N SER A 177 18.62 7.09 1.17
CA SER A 177 17.65 7.36 0.11
C SER A 177 17.88 6.52 -1.14
N ALA A 178 19.15 6.30 -1.58
CA ALA A 178 19.45 5.48 -2.74
C ALA A 178 19.16 3.99 -2.51
N MET A 179 19.49 3.49 -1.32
CA MET A 179 19.21 2.10 -0.96
C MET A 179 17.70 1.85 -0.82
N LEU A 180 17.00 2.81 -0.21
CA LEU A 180 15.55 2.76 -0.08
C LEU A 180 14.85 2.81 -1.43
N ALA A 181 15.25 3.75 -2.31
CA ALA A 181 14.72 3.86 -3.67
C ALA A 181 14.99 2.58 -4.50
N ALA A 182 16.16 1.96 -4.33
CA ALA A 182 16.47 0.68 -4.98
C ALA A 182 15.59 -0.47 -4.45
N ALA A 183 15.36 -0.54 -3.13
CA ALA A 183 14.45 -1.51 -2.52
C ALA A 183 13.01 -1.30 -3.00
N THR A 184 12.55 -0.04 -3.09
CA THR A 184 11.23 0.32 -3.64
C THR A 184 11.10 -0.13 -5.11
N TYR A 185 12.15 0.03 -5.91
CA TYR A 185 12.13 -0.43 -7.30
C TYR A 185 12.01 -1.96 -7.41
N ILE A 186 12.72 -2.71 -6.56
CA ILE A 186 12.60 -4.17 -6.51
C ILE A 186 11.18 -4.58 -6.12
N ALA A 187 10.63 -3.98 -5.07
CA ALA A 187 9.26 -4.25 -4.61
C ALA A 187 8.21 -3.94 -5.69
N CYS A 188 8.34 -2.81 -6.41
CA CYS A 188 7.48 -2.48 -7.54
C CYS A 188 7.55 -3.52 -8.66
N ARG A 189 8.74 -4.09 -8.92
CA ARG A 189 8.93 -5.15 -9.92
C ARG A 189 8.29 -6.46 -9.50
N GLU A 190 8.47 -6.89 -8.25
CA GLU A 190 7.87 -8.12 -7.71
C GLU A 190 6.34 -8.06 -7.68
N ILE A 191 5.76 -6.93 -7.22
CA ILE A 191 4.31 -6.73 -7.15
C ILE A 191 3.72 -6.35 -8.52
N LYS A 192 4.60 -6.18 -9.53
CA LYS A 192 4.20 -5.79 -10.89
C LYS A 192 3.53 -4.41 -10.98
N VAL A 193 3.91 -3.46 -10.13
CA VAL A 193 3.50 -2.07 -10.26
C VAL A 193 4.32 -1.40 -11.36
N GLY A 194 3.67 -0.76 -12.32
CA GLY A 194 4.29 -0.22 -13.55
C GLY A 194 5.15 1.03 -13.36
N LYS A 195 5.86 1.18 -12.23
CA LYS A 195 6.80 2.29 -12.00
C LYS A 195 8.14 1.99 -12.66
N THR A 196 8.71 2.98 -13.36
CA THR A 196 10.02 2.87 -13.98
C THR A 196 11.12 3.32 -13.03
N LEU A 197 12.37 2.93 -13.32
CA LEU A 197 13.54 3.38 -12.56
C LEU A 197 13.67 4.91 -12.58
N LYS A 198 13.31 5.57 -13.70
CA LYS A 198 13.32 7.03 -13.81
C LYS A 198 12.28 7.69 -12.90
N ASP A 199 11.04 7.18 -12.86
CA ASP A 199 9.98 7.70 -11.98
C ASP A 199 10.41 7.67 -10.50
N ILE A 200 11.06 6.57 -10.08
CA ILE A 200 11.54 6.42 -8.71
C ILE A 200 12.74 7.32 -8.42
N ALA A 201 13.64 7.48 -9.39
CA ALA A 201 14.79 8.36 -9.26
C ALA A 201 14.36 9.83 -9.08
N GLU A 202 13.35 10.27 -9.85
CA GLU A 202 12.74 11.61 -9.73
C GLU A 202 12.04 11.79 -8.38
N GLY A 203 11.22 10.81 -7.97
CA GLY A 203 10.52 10.86 -6.67
C GLY A 203 11.46 10.91 -5.46
N SER A 204 12.58 10.18 -5.53
CA SER A 204 13.58 10.10 -4.45
C SER A 204 14.68 11.15 -4.52
N ASN A 205 14.72 11.99 -5.55
CA ASN A 205 15.80 12.95 -5.84
C ASN A 205 17.19 12.29 -5.89
N VAL A 206 17.28 11.05 -6.36
CA VAL A 206 18.52 10.28 -6.47
C VAL A 206 18.94 10.16 -7.93
N LYS A 207 20.23 10.28 -8.21
CA LYS A 207 20.75 10.12 -9.57
C LYS A 207 20.45 8.68 -10.07
N PRO A 208 19.90 8.51 -11.30
CA PRO A 208 19.54 7.19 -11.83
C PRO A 208 20.70 6.19 -11.87
N LYS A 209 21.92 6.69 -12.06
CA LYS A 209 23.15 5.86 -12.06
C LYS A 209 23.40 5.26 -10.68
N THR A 210 23.30 6.06 -9.61
CA THR A 210 23.49 5.58 -8.23
C THR A 210 22.41 4.60 -7.83
N LEU A 211 21.14 4.88 -8.19
CA LEU A 211 20.02 3.98 -7.95
C LEU A 211 20.22 2.63 -8.66
N SER A 212 20.66 2.65 -9.92
CA SER A 212 20.95 1.43 -10.69
C SER A 212 22.10 0.60 -10.07
N GLN A 213 23.11 1.25 -9.51
CA GLN A 213 24.19 0.55 -8.78
C GLN A 213 23.66 -0.11 -7.51
N CYS A 214 22.91 0.63 -6.68
CA CYS A 214 22.29 0.08 -5.47
C CYS A 214 21.33 -1.07 -5.79
N TYR A 215 20.55 -0.95 -6.86
CA TYR A 215 19.64 -2.00 -7.32
C TYR A 215 20.40 -3.30 -7.65
N ARG A 216 21.48 -3.22 -8.45
CA ARG A 216 22.29 -4.40 -8.78
C ARG A 216 22.90 -5.04 -7.54
N THR A 217 23.44 -4.22 -6.63
CA THR A 217 24.00 -4.73 -5.36
C THR A 217 22.94 -5.46 -4.53
N LEU A 218 21.72 -4.89 -4.40
CA LEU A 218 20.64 -5.57 -3.67
C LEU A 218 20.25 -6.90 -4.30
N LEU A 219 20.17 -6.99 -5.64
CA LEU A 219 19.86 -8.23 -6.34
C LEU A 219 20.92 -9.32 -6.10
N THR A 220 22.20 -8.97 -6.23
CA THR A 220 23.30 -9.93 -6.08
C THR A 220 23.43 -10.42 -4.64
N GLU A 221 23.43 -9.53 -3.67
CA GLU A 221 23.67 -9.86 -2.26
C GLU A 221 22.47 -10.52 -1.56
N LEU A 222 21.25 -10.14 -1.95
CA LEU A 222 20.03 -10.72 -1.37
C LEU A 222 19.50 -11.91 -2.18
N ASP A 223 20.13 -12.22 -3.33
CA ASP A 223 19.68 -13.27 -4.26
C ASP A 223 18.19 -13.16 -4.65
N ILE A 224 17.76 -11.92 -4.94
CA ILE A 224 16.38 -11.63 -5.32
C ILE A 224 16.24 -11.73 -6.84
N LYS A 225 15.32 -12.58 -7.31
CA LYS A 225 14.95 -12.68 -8.72
C LYS A 225 13.83 -11.69 -9.05
N ALA A 226 14.18 -10.48 -9.50
CA ALA A 226 13.19 -9.50 -9.92
C ALA A 226 12.59 -9.88 -11.29
N PRO A 227 11.24 -10.02 -11.42
CA PRO A 227 10.61 -10.36 -12.70
C PRO A 227 10.81 -9.23 -13.73
N LEU A 228 10.78 -9.57 -15.02
CA LEU A 228 10.84 -8.58 -16.09
C LEU A 228 9.60 -7.67 -16.07
N LEU A 229 9.75 -6.44 -16.56
CA LEU A 229 8.66 -5.52 -16.70
C LEU A 229 7.69 -6.00 -17.78
N ASP A 230 6.40 -6.08 -17.44
CA ASP A 230 5.35 -6.51 -18.37
C ASP A 230 5.10 -5.43 -19.45
N PRO A 231 5.30 -5.73 -20.75
CA PRO A 231 5.06 -4.78 -21.82
C PRO A 231 3.62 -4.30 -21.92
N MET A 232 2.63 -5.15 -21.59
CA MET A 232 1.21 -4.79 -21.63
C MET A 232 0.88 -3.67 -20.64
N ARG A 233 1.45 -3.73 -19.43
CA ARG A 233 1.28 -2.66 -18.43
C ARG A 233 1.96 -1.36 -18.85
N CYS A 234 3.06 -1.47 -19.60
CA CYS A 234 3.72 -0.29 -20.17
C CYS A 234 2.82 0.41 -21.19
N VAL A 235 2.08 -0.34 -22.03
CA VAL A 235 1.09 0.23 -22.98
C VAL A 235 0.03 1.04 -22.22
N ALA A 236 -0.60 0.43 -21.20
CA ALA A 236 -1.61 1.12 -20.40
C ALA A 236 -1.06 2.40 -19.74
N LYS A 237 0.17 2.36 -19.20
CA LYS A 237 0.82 3.51 -18.57
C LYS A 237 1.07 4.66 -19.56
N VAL A 238 1.62 4.36 -20.74
CA VAL A 238 1.91 5.38 -21.75
C VAL A 238 0.59 5.95 -22.32
N ALA A 239 -0.40 5.09 -22.58
CA ALA A 239 -1.73 5.49 -23.04
C ALA A 239 -2.41 6.45 -22.04
N SER A 240 -2.36 6.16 -20.75
CA SER A 240 -2.89 7.02 -19.70
C SER A 240 -2.17 8.38 -19.62
N ARG A 241 -0.84 8.39 -19.75
CA ARG A 241 -0.06 9.65 -19.79
C ARG A 241 -0.40 10.53 -21.01
N MET A 242 -0.71 9.90 -22.13
CA MET A 242 -1.07 10.58 -23.37
C MET A 242 -2.56 10.88 -23.47
N GLN A 243 -3.38 10.42 -22.51
CA GLN A 243 -4.84 10.52 -22.53
C GLN A 243 -5.43 10.02 -23.85
N LEU A 244 -4.96 8.85 -24.31
CA LEU A 244 -5.42 8.25 -25.56
C LEU A 244 -6.80 7.62 -25.40
N ASN A 245 -7.56 7.58 -26.50
CA ASN A 245 -8.86 6.92 -26.56
C ASN A 245 -8.70 5.40 -26.28
N GLU A 246 -9.67 4.83 -25.59
CA GLU A 246 -9.66 3.41 -25.23
C GLU A 246 -9.63 2.49 -26.45
N LYS A 247 -10.25 2.88 -27.58
CA LYS A 247 -10.20 2.11 -28.85
C LYS A 247 -8.75 1.92 -29.31
N ILE A 248 -7.96 3.00 -29.31
CA ILE A 248 -6.53 2.97 -29.68
C ILE A 248 -5.74 2.10 -28.71
N THR A 249 -6.02 2.23 -27.43
CA THR A 249 -5.34 1.45 -26.39
C THR A 249 -5.62 -0.05 -26.53
N ARG A 250 -6.88 -0.45 -26.82
CA ARG A 250 -7.23 -1.86 -27.07
C ARG A 250 -6.54 -2.41 -28.32
N GLN A 251 -6.52 -1.66 -29.42
CA GLN A 251 -5.80 -2.06 -30.63
C GLN A 251 -4.29 -2.20 -30.37
N ALA A 252 -3.71 -1.27 -29.64
CA ALA A 252 -2.32 -1.34 -29.22
C ALA A 252 -2.03 -2.61 -28.39
N MET A 253 -2.92 -2.99 -27.50
CA MET A 253 -2.78 -4.22 -26.71
C MET A 253 -2.82 -5.47 -27.61
N VAL A 254 -3.67 -5.52 -28.64
CA VAL A 254 -3.71 -6.62 -29.60
C VAL A 254 -2.39 -6.70 -30.38
N ILE A 255 -1.91 -5.57 -30.90
CA ILE A 255 -0.62 -5.51 -31.61
C ILE A 255 0.53 -5.94 -30.70
N MET A 256 0.54 -5.50 -29.44
CA MET A 256 1.55 -5.90 -28.48
C MET A 256 1.52 -7.41 -28.20
N HIS A 257 0.33 -7.98 -28.04
CA HIS A 257 0.18 -9.42 -27.84
C HIS A 257 0.73 -10.22 -29.04
N ASN A 258 0.42 -9.79 -30.27
CA ASN A 258 0.95 -10.39 -31.48
C ASN A 258 2.48 -10.24 -31.57
N ALA A 259 3.03 -9.07 -31.22
CA ALA A 259 4.47 -8.82 -31.17
C ALA A 259 5.19 -9.68 -30.10
N MET A 260 4.53 -10.02 -29.01
CA MET A 260 5.05 -10.94 -28.01
C MET A 260 5.03 -12.39 -28.51
N LYS A 261 3.98 -12.82 -29.19
CA LYS A 261 3.88 -14.16 -29.78
C LYS A 261 4.91 -14.40 -30.88
N SER A 262 5.18 -13.39 -31.69
CA SER A 262 6.16 -13.44 -32.78
C SER A 262 7.61 -13.21 -32.33
N GLU A 263 7.87 -13.16 -31.01
CA GLU A 263 9.17 -12.84 -30.42
C GLU A 263 9.78 -11.51 -30.90
N ALA A 264 9.01 -10.68 -31.60
CA ALA A 264 9.41 -9.35 -32.05
C ALA A 264 9.80 -8.40 -30.90
N SER A 265 9.38 -8.73 -29.68
CA SER A 265 9.69 -8.02 -28.45
C SER A 265 11.05 -8.36 -27.85
N ALA A 266 11.70 -9.45 -28.29
CA ALA A 266 12.93 -9.94 -27.70
C ALA A 266 14.07 -8.90 -27.78
N GLY A 267 14.79 -8.72 -26.68
CA GLY A 267 15.93 -7.81 -26.57
C GLY A 267 15.62 -6.31 -26.61
N LYS A 268 14.33 -5.91 -26.67
CA LYS A 268 13.92 -4.51 -26.75
C LYS A 268 13.43 -3.98 -25.41
N ASN A 269 13.56 -2.67 -25.22
CA ASN A 269 13.03 -2.02 -24.01
C ASN A 269 11.49 -2.06 -24.01
N PRO A 270 10.82 -2.58 -22.96
CA PRO A 270 9.37 -2.67 -22.86
C PRO A 270 8.64 -1.32 -23.04
N MET A 271 9.22 -0.23 -22.48
CA MET A 271 8.65 1.11 -22.66
C MET A 271 8.77 1.59 -24.10
N GLY A 272 9.87 1.25 -24.79
CA GLY A 272 10.06 1.58 -26.20
C GLY A 272 9.09 0.83 -27.10
N LEU A 273 8.88 -0.47 -26.83
CA LEU A 273 7.87 -1.27 -27.52
C LEU A 273 6.46 -0.72 -27.31
N ALA A 274 6.11 -0.38 -26.07
CA ALA A 274 4.79 0.19 -25.73
C ALA A 274 4.51 1.49 -26.51
N ALA A 275 5.50 2.40 -26.53
CA ALA A 275 5.38 3.65 -27.28
C ALA A 275 5.25 3.42 -28.81
N ALA A 276 6.05 2.48 -29.36
CA ALA A 276 6.01 2.16 -30.78
C ALA A 276 4.69 1.53 -31.20
N VAL A 277 4.15 0.63 -30.40
CA VAL A 277 2.86 -0.02 -30.67
C VAL A 277 1.70 1.00 -30.57
N LEU A 278 1.70 1.88 -29.55
CA LEU A 278 0.73 2.95 -29.43
C LEU A 278 0.80 3.94 -30.62
N TYR A 279 1.99 4.30 -31.04
CA TYR A 279 2.18 5.16 -32.22
C TYR A 279 1.63 4.51 -33.50
N ILE A 280 1.88 3.21 -33.71
CA ILE A 280 1.34 2.47 -34.85
C ILE A 280 -0.18 2.40 -34.79
N SER A 281 -0.77 2.09 -33.63
CA SER A 281 -2.23 2.01 -33.49
C SER A 281 -2.90 3.37 -33.65
N PHE A 282 -2.28 4.44 -33.17
CA PHE A 282 -2.75 5.81 -33.37
C PHE A 282 -2.78 6.17 -34.87
N HIS A 283 -1.67 5.96 -35.55
CA HIS A 283 -1.56 6.28 -36.98
C HIS A 283 -2.50 5.44 -37.88
N ASN A 284 -2.73 4.16 -37.54
CA ASN A 284 -3.68 3.31 -38.28
C ASN A 284 -5.14 3.78 -38.12
N ASN A 285 -5.50 4.33 -36.95
CA ASN A 285 -6.83 4.90 -36.73
C ASN A 285 -7.01 6.24 -37.43
N ASP A 286 -5.98 7.08 -37.54
CA ASP A 286 -6.04 8.35 -38.25
C ASP A 286 -6.26 8.13 -39.76
N ILE A 287 -5.63 7.12 -40.34
CA ILE A 287 -5.86 6.77 -41.79
C ILE A 287 -7.30 6.30 -42.01
N GLY A 288 -7.89 5.57 -41.04
CA GLY A 288 -9.29 5.12 -41.14
C GLY A 288 -10.34 6.23 -40.96
N ASN A 289 -10.02 7.28 -40.19
CA ASN A 289 -10.94 8.38 -39.87
C ASN A 289 -10.83 9.61 -40.78
N ASN A 290 -9.78 9.71 -41.61
CA ASN A 290 -9.56 10.84 -42.53
C ASN A 290 -10.59 11.00 -43.67
N ILE A 291 -11.59 10.08 -43.76
CA ILE A 291 -12.68 10.23 -44.73
C ILE A 291 -13.80 11.14 -44.21
N ASN A 292 -13.87 11.47 -42.91
CA ASN A 292 -15.04 12.16 -42.33
C ASN A 292 -14.81 13.25 -41.27
N LYS A 293 -13.60 13.78 -41.01
CA LYS A 293 -13.47 14.86 -40.04
C LYS A 293 -12.50 15.96 -40.44
N LYS A 294 -13.09 17.05 -40.89
CA LYS A 294 -12.50 18.40 -41.01
C LYS A 294 -12.80 19.25 -39.76
N ASN A 295 -12.77 18.80 -38.58
CA ASN A 295 -12.92 19.66 -37.37
C ASN A 295 -12.58 18.83 -36.14
N ASP A 296 -11.35 18.93 -35.65
CA ASP A 296 -11.08 18.93 -34.21
C ASP A 296 -9.58 19.24 -34.00
N ASP A 297 -9.29 20.49 -33.62
CA ASP A 297 -7.99 21.09 -33.40
C ASP A 297 -7.14 20.48 -32.25
N ILE A 298 -7.55 19.35 -31.69
CA ILE A 298 -6.89 18.69 -30.53
C ILE A 298 -5.97 17.53 -30.94
N ASP A 299 -6.21 16.93 -32.13
CA ASP A 299 -5.47 15.74 -32.55
C ASP A 299 -4.11 16.03 -33.22
N ASP A 300 -3.89 17.24 -33.69
CA ASP A 300 -2.69 17.63 -34.45
C ASP A 300 -1.40 17.76 -33.60
N LYS A 301 -1.48 17.67 -32.26
CA LYS A 301 -0.32 17.80 -31.35
C LYS A 301 0.33 16.49 -30.91
N ARG A 302 -0.20 15.34 -31.31
CA ARG A 302 0.33 14.03 -30.91
C ARG A 302 1.40 13.53 -31.89
N THR A 303 2.52 14.23 -31.86
CA THR A 303 3.69 13.93 -32.71
C THR A 303 4.48 12.73 -32.17
N GLN A 304 5.34 12.14 -32.97
CA GLN A 304 6.26 11.10 -32.56
C GLN A 304 7.09 11.47 -31.33
N SER A 305 7.49 12.76 -31.22
CA SER A 305 8.21 13.29 -30.08
C SER A 305 7.39 13.24 -28.77
N SER A 306 6.07 13.51 -28.83
CA SER A 306 5.21 13.43 -27.65
C SER A 306 5.09 11.99 -27.12
N PHE A 307 5.04 10.97 -27.98
CA PHE A 307 5.09 9.57 -27.56
C PHE A 307 6.45 9.18 -26.94
N ALA A 308 7.54 9.69 -27.51
CA ALA A 308 8.87 9.47 -26.96
C ALA A 308 9.02 10.12 -25.57
N GLN A 309 8.54 11.32 -25.40
CA GLN A 309 8.56 12.05 -24.13
C GLN A 309 7.69 11.35 -23.06
N ALA A 310 6.46 10.95 -23.41
CA ALA A 310 5.54 10.25 -22.49
C ALA A 310 6.11 8.92 -22.00
N SER A 311 6.86 8.21 -22.84
CA SER A 311 7.52 6.95 -22.51
C SER A 311 8.91 7.12 -21.87
N GLY A 312 9.47 8.34 -21.91
CA GLY A 312 10.81 8.66 -21.38
C GLY A 312 11.96 8.05 -22.20
N ILE A 313 11.76 7.83 -23.50
CA ILE A 313 12.76 7.32 -24.45
C ILE A 313 13.16 8.41 -25.47
N THR A 314 14.21 8.17 -26.24
CA THR A 314 14.62 9.07 -27.32
C THR A 314 13.82 8.81 -28.60
N ASP A 315 13.61 9.85 -29.42
CA ASP A 315 12.90 9.77 -30.70
C ASP A 315 13.56 8.74 -31.65
N VAL A 316 14.90 8.68 -31.63
CA VAL A 316 15.66 7.70 -32.43
C VAL A 316 15.31 6.26 -32.03
N THR A 317 15.22 5.99 -30.72
CA THR A 317 14.84 4.68 -30.22
C THR A 317 13.42 4.32 -30.64
N LEU A 318 12.50 5.28 -30.58
CA LEU A 318 11.12 5.09 -31.03
C LEU A 318 11.07 4.75 -32.53
N ARG A 319 11.76 5.52 -33.40
CA ARG A 319 11.80 5.28 -34.84
C ARG A 319 12.33 3.88 -35.19
N ASN A 320 13.43 3.50 -34.53
CA ASN A 320 14.04 2.18 -34.77
C ASN A 320 13.11 1.05 -34.35
N THR A 321 12.42 1.19 -33.20
CA THR A 321 11.45 0.17 -32.74
C THR A 321 10.21 0.11 -33.64
N VAL A 322 9.67 1.25 -34.11
CA VAL A 322 8.56 1.29 -35.06
C VAL A 322 8.93 0.62 -36.38
N ARG A 323 10.13 0.95 -36.94
CA ARG A 323 10.59 0.33 -38.17
C ARG A 323 10.72 -1.18 -38.04
N CYS A 324 11.31 -1.65 -36.94
CA CYS A 324 11.48 -3.07 -36.67
C CYS A 324 10.14 -3.79 -36.53
N LEU A 325 9.17 -3.21 -35.79
CA LEU A 325 7.84 -3.81 -35.64
C LEU A 325 7.06 -3.83 -36.94
N LYS A 326 7.09 -2.76 -37.76
CA LYS A 326 6.45 -2.75 -39.07
C LYS A 326 7.01 -3.83 -40.00
N ASN A 327 8.31 -3.99 -40.07
CA ASN A 327 8.94 -5.03 -40.89
C ASN A 327 8.54 -6.44 -40.44
N GLN A 328 8.45 -6.69 -39.14
CA GLN A 328 8.07 -8.01 -38.61
C GLN A 328 6.56 -8.28 -38.74
N LEU A 329 5.71 -7.26 -38.58
CA LEU A 329 4.25 -7.40 -38.79
C LEU A 329 3.89 -7.57 -40.26
N LEU A 330 4.67 -6.98 -41.19
CA LEU A 330 4.49 -7.17 -42.64
C LEU A 330 4.91 -8.58 -43.11
N LEU A 331 5.79 -9.27 -42.38
CA LEU A 331 6.19 -10.66 -42.66
C LEU A 331 5.14 -11.68 -42.12
N LEU A 332 4.19 -11.27 -41.31
CA LEU A 332 3.16 -12.13 -40.70
C LEU A 332 1.79 -12.02 -41.39
N ASN A 333 1.61 -11.05 -42.30
CA ASN A 333 0.47 -10.92 -43.19
C ASN A 333 0.85 -11.44 -44.59
#